data_974d04ff8edf23d336cde42b206d200a
#
_entry.id   974d04ff8edf23d336cde42b206d200a
#
_cell.length_a   1.000
_cell.length_b   1.000
_cell.length_c   1.000
_cell.angle_alpha   90.00
_cell.angle_beta   90.00
_cell.angle_gamma   90.00
#
_symmetry.space_group_name_H-M   'P 1'
#
loop_
_entity.id
_entity.type
_entity.pdbx_description
1 polymer ?
#
loop_
_entity_poly.entity_id
_entity_poly.type
_entity_poly.pdbx_seq_one_letter_code
_entity_poly.pdbx_strand_id
1 'polypeptide(L)'
;VPPLPHAMRRMSRAAGALKTALGRRGSIRSKILAGFTVILVGMLSINLLVIGLSHHFLGEYHILAERVISANKLIPTVRDDVSLDAYYLVAGRRTLETTQLFHHMEEIRQGLYLLKQENNSENGRIQLQIATRTFGTLQRYCQKLGQEIDADVSLELQNVTLEQIRDVSALVYNQIEEYIYLELLWG
;
A
#
# COMPACT_ATOMS: atom_id res chain seq x y z
N VAL A 1 -30.25 35.78 -2.63
CA VAL A 1 -29.21 35.42 -3.60
C VAL A 1 -27.88 35.47 -2.83
N PRO A 2 -27.13 34.38 -2.68
CA PRO A 2 -25.86 34.40 -1.96
C PRO A 2 -24.82 35.24 -2.73
N PRO A 3 -23.94 36.00 -2.04
CA PRO A 3 -22.91 36.79 -2.70
C PRO A 3 -21.87 35.89 -3.35
N LEU A 4 -21.51 36.16 -4.59
CA LEU A 4 -20.47 35.48 -5.36
C LEU A 4 -19.14 35.46 -4.60
N PRO A 5 -18.41 34.33 -4.58
CA PRO A 5 -17.16 34.19 -3.87
C PRO A 5 -16.11 35.19 -4.39
N HIS A 6 -15.30 35.74 -3.48
CA HIS A 6 -14.31 36.80 -3.73
C HIS A 6 -13.36 36.53 -4.90
N ALA A 7 -13.11 35.29 -5.26
CA ALA A 7 -12.30 34.89 -6.41
C ALA A 7 -12.94 35.29 -7.75
N MET A 8 -14.26 35.09 -7.91
CA MET A 8 -14.98 35.50 -9.14
C MET A 8 -15.01 36.99 -9.36
N ARG A 9 -15.08 37.82 -8.29
CA ARG A 9 -15.01 39.28 -8.40
C ARG A 9 -13.63 39.76 -8.84
N ARG A 10 -12.55 39.08 -8.47
CA ARG A 10 -11.19 39.40 -8.92
C ARG A 10 -11.00 39.07 -10.39
N MET A 11 -11.49 37.93 -10.86
CA MET A 11 -11.42 37.52 -12.28
C MET A 11 -12.23 38.47 -13.18
N SER A 12 -13.42 38.91 -12.75
CA SER A 12 -14.24 39.86 -13.48
C SER A 12 -13.58 41.24 -13.60
N ARG A 13 -12.88 41.71 -12.56
CA ARG A 13 -12.12 42.98 -12.61
C ARG A 13 -10.88 42.87 -13.52
N ALA A 14 -10.19 41.73 -13.52
CA ALA A 14 -9.06 41.50 -14.40
C ALA A 14 -9.48 41.42 -15.88
N ALA A 15 -10.59 40.77 -16.18
CA ALA A 15 -11.17 40.75 -17.53
C ALA A 15 -11.62 42.11 -18.02
N GLY A 16 -12.19 42.95 -17.13
CA GLY A 16 -12.56 44.34 -17.44
C GLY A 16 -11.35 45.24 -17.70
N ALA A 17 -10.27 45.08 -16.93
CA ALA A 17 -9.02 45.82 -17.14
C ALA A 17 -8.31 45.40 -18.45
N LEU A 18 -8.35 44.14 -18.83
CA LEU A 18 -7.84 43.64 -20.12
C LEU A 18 -8.63 44.25 -21.30
N LYS A 19 -9.96 44.32 -21.18
CA LYS A 19 -10.84 44.87 -22.23
C LYS A 19 -10.61 46.38 -22.45
N THR A 20 -10.34 47.13 -21.38
CA THR A 20 -10.01 48.56 -21.46
C THR A 20 -8.58 48.80 -21.97
N ALA A 21 -7.62 47.93 -21.68
CA ALA A 21 -6.28 48.00 -22.19
C ALA A 21 -6.19 47.68 -23.70
N LEU A 22 -7.01 46.76 -24.20
CA LEU A 22 -7.08 46.41 -25.64
C LEU A 22 -7.85 47.45 -26.45
N GLY A 23 -8.74 48.26 -25.83
CA GLY A 23 -9.57 49.25 -26.53
C GLY A 23 -8.86 50.60 -26.81
N ARG A 24 -7.76 50.90 -26.12
CA ARG A 24 -6.98 52.13 -26.39
C ARG A 24 -6.17 51.96 -27.69
N ARG A 25 -6.20 52.98 -28.57
CA ARG A 25 -5.50 53.08 -29.88
C ARG A 25 -4.00 52.69 -29.79
N GLY A 26 -3.72 51.40 -29.45
CA GLY A 26 -2.38 50.87 -29.50
C GLY A 26 -2.00 50.48 -30.91
N SER A 27 -0.75 50.72 -31.28
CA SER A 27 -0.15 50.23 -32.52
C SER A 27 -0.46 48.75 -32.72
N ILE A 28 -0.64 48.28 -33.95
CA ILE A 28 -0.86 46.86 -34.32
C ILE A 28 0.16 45.96 -33.60
N ARG A 29 1.41 46.42 -33.47
CA ARG A 29 2.47 45.72 -32.72
C ARG A 29 2.10 45.48 -31.25
N SER A 30 1.49 46.44 -30.56
CA SER A 30 1.07 46.33 -29.16
C SER A 30 -0.06 45.29 -28.98
N LYS A 31 -0.98 45.22 -29.94
CA LYS A 31 -2.07 44.22 -29.92
C LYS A 31 -1.55 42.82 -30.16
N ILE A 32 -0.61 42.62 -31.07
CA ILE A 32 0.05 41.32 -31.31
C ILE A 32 0.85 40.90 -30.09
N LEU A 33 1.62 41.80 -29.49
CA LEU A 33 2.41 41.51 -28.28
C LEU A 33 1.51 41.14 -27.11
N ALA A 34 0.40 41.85 -26.88
CA ALA A 34 -0.57 41.54 -25.83
C ALA A 34 -1.22 40.16 -26.04
N GLY A 35 -1.60 39.83 -27.28
CA GLY A 35 -2.14 38.49 -27.60
C GLY A 35 -1.14 37.39 -27.34
N PHE A 36 0.12 37.59 -27.75
CA PHE A 36 1.19 36.61 -27.49
C PHE A 36 1.47 36.42 -26.00
N THR A 37 1.49 37.53 -25.23
CA THR A 37 1.66 37.49 -23.78
C THR A 37 0.54 36.71 -23.09
N VAL A 38 -0.72 36.90 -23.50
CA VAL A 38 -1.86 36.16 -22.94
C VAL A 38 -1.73 34.67 -23.20
N ILE A 39 -1.34 34.29 -24.42
CA ILE A 39 -1.12 32.86 -24.76
C ILE A 39 0.02 32.30 -23.94
N LEU A 40 1.13 33.01 -23.81
CA LEU A 40 2.31 32.59 -23.07
C LEU A 40 1.99 32.39 -21.56
N VAL A 41 1.28 33.34 -20.96
CA VAL A 41 0.81 33.25 -19.57
C VAL A 41 -0.16 32.08 -19.40
N GLY A 42 -1.06 31.88 -20.35
CA GLY A 42 -1.99 30.74 -20.35
C GLY A 42 -1.26 29.41 -20.38
N MET A 43 -0.27 29.24 -21.29
CA MET A 43 0.55 28.02 -21.37
C MET A 43 1.35 27.81 -20.09
N LEU A 44 1.93 28.86 -19.52
CA LEU A 44 2.70 28.77 -18.28
C LEU A 44 1.81 28.35 -17.11
N SER A 45 0.59 28.84 -17.03
CA SER A 45 -0.39 28.49 -15.99
C SER A 45 -0.82 27.02 -16.11
N ILE A 46 -1.06 26.53 -17.33
CA ILE A 46 -1.40 25.12 -17.57
C ILE A 46 -0.25 24.21 -17.18
N ASN A 47 0.99 24.57 -17.56
CA ASN A 47 2.17 23.77 -17.20
C ASN A 47 2.36 23.70 -15.68
N LEU A 48 2.22 24.81 -14.96
CA LEU A 48 2.32 24.81 -13.50
C LEU A 48 1.22 23.95 -12.85
N LEU A 49 0.01 23.98 -13.40
CA LEU A 49 -1.10 23.17 -12.91
C LEU A 49 -0.84 21.67 -13.15
N VAL A 50 -0.34 21.30 -14.34
CA VAL A 50 0.03 19.92 -14.68
C VAL A 50 1.16 19.42 -13.79
N ILE A 51 2.20 20.22 -13.55
CA ILE A 51 3.30 19.88 -12.65
C ILE A 51 2.78 19.67 -11.22
N GLY A 52 1.94 20.57 -10.71
CA GLY A 52 1.35 20.44 -9.38
C GLY A 52 0.51 19.19 -9.20
N LEU A 53 -0.34 18.87 -10.18
CA LEU A 53 -1.12 17.62 -10.21
C LEU A 53 -0.22 16.39 -10.29
N SER A 54 0.79 16.41 -11.17
CA SER A 54 1.72 15.28 -11.31
C SER A 54 2.48 14.98 -10.03
N HIS A 55 2.94 16.01 -9.30
CA HIS A 55 3.59 15.82 -8.02
C HIS A 55 2.66 15.22 -6.95
N HIS A 56 1.40 15.61 -6.93
CA HIS A 56 0.42 15.05 -6.01
C HIS A 56 0.16 13.56 -6.31
N PHE A 57 -0.11 13.22 -7.56
CA PHE A 57 -0.33 11.83 -7.98
C PHE A 57 0.89 10.94 -7.80
N LEU A 58 2.10 11.41 -8.13
CA LEU A 58 3.33 10.64 -7.96
C LEU A 58 3.58 10.29 -6.48
N GLY A 59 3.24 11.16 -5.54
CA GLY A 59 3.35 10.90 -4.11
C GLY A 59 2.42 9.77 -3.66
N GLU A 60 1.17 9.77 -4.09
CA GLU A 60 0.20 8.72 -3.76
C GLU A 60 0.58 7.37 -4.36
N TYR A 61 1.00 7.35 -5.64
CA TYR A 61 1.48 6.12 -6.29
C TYR A 61 2.72 5.51 -5.62
N HIS A 62 3.63 6.33 -5.12
CA HIS A 62 4.82 5.82 -4.44
C HIS A 62 4.46 5.11 -3.14
N ILE A 63 3.59 5.71 -2.33
CA ILE A 63 3.11 5.12 -1.07
C ILE A 63 2.36 3.81 -1.33
N LEU A 64 1.49 3.77 -2.34
CA LEU A 64 0.77 2.56 -2.74
C LEU A 64 1.74 1.46 -3.18
N ALA A 65 2.70 1.80 -4.04
CA ALA A 65 3.70 0.85 -4.52
C ALA A 65 4.53 0.26 -3.38
N GLU A 66 4.96 1.07 -2.41
CA GLU A 66 5.71 0.60 -1.23
C GLU A 66 4.90 -0.37 -0.39
N ARG A 67 3.61 -0.11 -0.16
CA ARG A 67 2.72 -1.02 0.58
C ARG A 67 2.56 -2.36 -0.14
N VAL A 68 2.29 -2.33 -1.44
CA VAL A 68 2.15 -3.54 -2.26
C VAL A 68 3.46 -4.33 -2.28
N ILE A 69 4.61 -3.68 -2.42
CA ILE A 69 5.92 -4.33 -2.37
C ILE A 69 6.17 -4.94 -1.00
N SER A 70 5.85 -4.23 0.09
CA SER A 70 6.03 -4.71 1.46
C SER A 70 5.13 -5.92 1.74
N ALA A 71 3.88 -5.90 1.29
CA ALA A 71 2.98 -7.04 1.40
C ALA A 71 3.46 -8.24 0.57
N ASN A 72 3.91 -8.02 -0.67
CA ASN A 72 4.45 -9.08 -1.53
C ASN A 72 5.71 -9.75 -0.96
N LYS A 73 6.52 -9.04 -0.19
CA LYS A 73 7.70 -9.64 0.48
C LYS A 73 7.33 -10.67 1.53
N LEU A 74 6.14 -10.57 2.14
CA LEU A 74 5.69 -11.53 3.15
C LEU A 74 5.18 -12.83 2.52
N ILE A 75 4.76 -12.81 1.27
CA ILE A 75 4.14 -13.96 0.58
C ILE A 75 5.03 -15.20 0.57
N PRO A 76 6.30 -15.16 0.12
CA PRO A 76 7.17 -16.33 0.13
C PRO A 76 7.33 -16.92 1.54
N THR A 77 7.58 -16.05 2.51
CA THR A 77 7.80 -16.47 3.90
C THR A 77 6.56 -17.17 4.47
N VAL A 78 5.37 -16.61 4.25
CA VAL A 78 4.11 -17.22 4.74
C VAL A 78 3.79 -18.52 4.01
N ARG A 79 3.91 -18.53 2.66
CA ARG A 79 3.46 -19.64 1.84
C ARG A 79 4.43 -20.83 1.85
N ASP A 80 5.72 -20.53 1.71
CA ASP A 80 6.73 -21.53 1.43
C ASP A 80 7.63 -21.80 2.63
N ASP A 81 8.27 -20.76 3.21
CA ASP A 81 9.32 -20.94 4.22
C ASP A 81 8.79 -21.53 5.53
N VAL A 82 7.65 -21.05 6.01
CA VAL A 82 7.01 -21.56 7.24
C VAL A 82 6.66 -23.04 7.11
N SER A 83 6.03 -23.42 6.01
CA SER A 83 5.61 -24.80 5.76
C SER A 83 6.81 -25.72 5.58
N LEU A 84 7.86 -25.23 4.91
CA LEU A 84 9.09 -25.99 4.67
C LEU A 84 9.89 -26.21 5.96
N ASP A 85 10.01 -25.20 6.79
CA ASP A 85 10.71 -25.31 8.08
C ASP A 85 9.96 -26.21 9.07
N ALA A 86 8.63 -26.10 9.13
CA ALA A 86 7.80 -27.01 9.91
C ALA A 86 7.96 -28.47 9.44
N TYR A 87 7.97 -28.70 8.11
CA TYR A 87 8.24 -30.03 7.55
C TYR A 87 9.63 -30.55 7.92
N TYR A 88 10.69 -29.73 7.83
CA TYR A 88 12.04 -30.17 8.20
C TYR A 88 12.17 -30.50 9.69
N LEU A 89 11.43 -29.83 10.55
CA LEU A 89 11.35 -30.16 11.97
C LEU A 89 10.74 -31.55 12.18
N VAL A 90 9.56 -31.82 11.60
CA VAL A 90 8.86 -33.10 11.71
C VAL A 90 9.67 -34.23 11.08
N ALA A 91 10.36 -33.97 9.96
CA ALA A 91 11.22 -34.91 9.29
C ALA A 91 12.58 -35.18 10.01
N GLY A 92 12.83 -34.49 11.14
CA GLY A 92 14.09 -34.63 11.90
C GLY A 92 15.32 -34.07 11.15
N ARG A 93 15.13 -33.27 10.10
CA ARG A 93 16.22 -32.67 9.33
C ARG A 93 16.76 -31.39 9.96
N ARG A 94 15.98 -30.75 10.82
CA ARG A 94 16.33 -29.60 11.65
C ARG A 94 15.91 -29.85 13.09
N THR A 95 16.61 -29.24 14.02
CA THR A 95 16.24 -29.20 15.44
C THR A 95 15.57 -27.87 15.76
N LEU A 96 14.94 -27.75 16.94
CA LEU A 96 14.35 -26.50 17.42
C LEU A 96 15.39 -25.35 17.49
N GLU A 97 16.66 -25.68 17.71
CA GLU A 97 17.76 -24.69 17.78
C GLU A 97 18.21 -24.22 16.39
N THR A 98 18.08 -25.07 15.35
CA THR A 98 18.58 -24.78 14.00
C THR A 98 17.48 -24.34 13.02
N THR A 99 16.22 -24.44 13.42
CA THR A 99 15.08 -24.01 12.60
C THR A 99 14.97 -22.49 12.54
N GLN A 100 14.54 -21.96 11.40
CA GLN A 100 14.20 -20.56 11.25
C GLN A 100 12.70 -20.29 11.42
N LEU A 101 11.90 -21.31 11.74
CA LEU A 101 10.44 -21.23 11.86
C LEU A 101 9.98 -20.05 12.73
N PHE A 102 10.57 -19.89 13.91
CA PHE A 102 10.22 -18.83 14.85
C PHE A 102 10.71 -17.45 14.39
N HIS A 103 11.82 -17.41 13.65
CA HIS A 103 12.30 -16.19 13.01
C HIS A 103 11.33 -15.73 11.92
N HIS A 104 10.86 -16.62 11.07
CA HIS A 104 9.85 -16.33 10.06
C HIS A 104 8.53 -15.86 10.69
N MET A 105 8.12 -16.44 11.82
CA MET A 105 6.95 -15.95 12.56
C MET A 105 7.11 -14.51 13.01
N GLU A 106 8.29 -14.14 13.50
CA GLU A 106 8.58 -12.77 13.92
C GLU A 106 8.62 -11.79 12.74
N GLU A 107 9.22 -12.20 11.63
CA GLU A 107 9.28 -11.42 10.39
C GLU A 107 7.87 -11.14 9.84
N ILE A 108 7.00 -12.15 9.78
CA ILE A 108 5.60 -11.99 9.35
C ILE A 108 4.85 -11.06 10.31
N ARG A 109 5.05 -11.23 11.63
CA ARG A 109 4.41 -10.40 12.65
C ARG A 109 4.78 -8.93 12.47
N GLN A 110 6.06 -8.64 12.26
CA GLN A 110 6.57 -7.27 12.04
C GLN A 110 6.04 -6.70 10.72
N GLY A 111 6.04 -7.48 9.66
CA GLY A 111 5.53 -7.07 8.36
C GLY A 111 4.04 -6.71 8.41
N LEU A 112 3.21 -7.55 9.01
CA LEU A 112 1.77 -7.27 9.20
C LEU A 112 1.52 -6.03 10.08
N TYR A 113 2.36 -5.82 11.08
CA TYR A 113 2.27 -4.64 11.94
C TYR A 113 2.59 -3.35 11.16
N LEU A 114 3.66 -3.35 10.35
CA LEU A 114 4.03 -2.20 9.52
C LEU A 114 2.94 -1.90 8.47
N LEU A 115 2.46 -2.91 7.76
CA LEU A 115 1.36 -2.75 6.80
C LEU A 115 0.12 -2.13 7.45
N LYS A 116 -0.19 -2.53 8.68
CA LYS A 116 -1.33 -1.98 9.43
C LYS A 116 -1.13 -0.51 9.83
N GLN A 117 0.09 -0.10 10.14
CA GLN A 117 0.40 1.31 10.46
C GLN A 117 0.33 2.22 9.23
N GLU A 118 0.77 1.73 8.10
CA GLU A 118 0.83 2.50 6.85
C GLU A 118 -0.50 2.54 6.09
N ASN A 119 -1.45 1.70 6.47
CA ASN A 119 -2.73 1.58 5.77
C ASN A 119 -3.71 2.68 6.19
N ASN A 120 -4.22 3.42 5.19
CA ASN A 120 -5.23 4.47 5.34
C ASN A 120 -6.62 4.06 4.81
N SER A 121 -6.72 2.91 4.11
CA SER A 121 -7.96 2.39 3.53
C SER A 121 -8.75 1.59 4.58
N GLU A 122 -10.05 1.81 4.69
CA GLU A 122 -10.89 1.07 5.63
C GLU A 122 -10.97 -0.42 5.27
N ASN A 123 -11.12 -0.73 3.99
CA ASN A 123 -11.17 -2.11 3.50
C ASN A 123 -9.84 -2.84 3.72
N GLY A 124 -8.72 -2.20 3.40
CA GLY A 124 -7.38 -2.74 3.68
C GLY A 124 -7.15 -2.97 5.16
N ARG A 125 -7.60 -2.07 6.03
CA ARG A 125 -7.50 -2.24 7.50
C ARG A 125 -8.27 -3.45 8.00
N ILE A 126 -9.49 -3.68 7.49
CA ILE A 126 -10.29 -4.86 7.84
C ILE A 126 -9.57 -6.13 7.41
N GLN A 127 -9.07 -6.17 6.19
CA GLN A 127 -8.37 -7.34 5.65
C GLN A 127 -7.08 -7.65 6.41
N LEU A 128 -6.27 -6.63 6.74
CA LEU A 128 -5.08 -6.80 7.58
C LEU A 128 -5.42 -7.25 9.01
N GLN A 129 -6.57 -6.83 9.54
CA GLN A 129 -7.03 -7.31 10.84
C GLN A 129 -7.40 -8.80 10.80
N ILE A 130 -8.03 -9.25 9.73
CA ILE A 130 -8.35 -10.66 9.50
C ILE A 130 -7.05 -11.46 9.36
N ALA A 131 -6.13 -11.02 8.50
CA ALA A 131 -4.81 -11.64 8.32
C ALA A 131 -4.03 -11.75 9.64
N THR A 132 -4.02 -10.70 10.45
CA THR A 132 -3.36 -10.70 11.77
C THR A 132 -3.98 -11.70 12.74
N ARG A 133 -5.30 -11.86 12.75
CA ARG A 133 -5.98 -12.85 13.60
C ARG A 133 -5.67 -14.27 13.16
N THR A 134 -5.70 -14.53 11.85
CA THR A 134 -5.36 -15.84 11.28
C THR A 134 -3.90 -16.18 11.52
N PHE A 135 -3.00 -15.21 11.38
CA PHE A 135 -1.59 -15.35 11.74
C PHE A 135 -1.40 -15.72 13.23
N GLY A 136 -2.15 -15.12 14.14
CA GLY A 136 -2.14 -15.54 15.55
C GLY A 136 -2.52 -17.01 15.76
N THR A 137 -3.34 -17.59 14.89
CA THR A 137 -3.63 -19.02 14.88
C THR A 137 -2.47 -19.84 14.34
N LEU A 138 -1.85 -19.39 13.24
CA LEU A 138 -0.63 -19.99 12.70
C LEU A 138 0.48 -20.04 13.75
N GLN A 139 0.72 -18.95 14.44
CA GLN A 139 1.72 -18.86 15.50
C GLN A 139 1.48 -19.89 16.61
N ARG A 140 0.23 -20.08 17.03
CA ARG A 140 -0.12 -21.11 18.04
C ARG A 140 0.18 -22.53 17.54
N TYR A 141 -0.09 -22.85 16.27
CA TYR A 141 0.23 -24.16 15.72
C TYR A 141 1.74 -24.37 15.59
N CYS A 142 2.51 -23.35 15.19
CA CYS A 142 3.98 -23.45 15.18
C CYS A 142 4.56 -23.65 16.59
N GLN A 143 4.02 -22.96 17.60
CA GLN A 143 4.41 -23.17 19.00
C GLN A 143 4.03 -24.56 19.50
N LYS A 144 2.83 -25.04 19.15
CA LYS A 144 2.36 -26.39 19.48
C LYS A 144 3.28 -27.46 18.87
N LEU A 145 3.65 -27.29 17.58
CA LEU A 145 4.60 -28.20 16.92
C LEU A 145 5.94 -28.24 17.65
N GLY A 146 6.47 -27.06 18.04
CA GLY A 146 7.70 -27.01 18.84
C GLY A 146 7.59 -27.75 20.15
N GLN A 147 6.47 -27.63 20.87
CA GLN A 147 6.22 -28.37 22.11
C GLN A 147 6.06 -29.89 21.88
N GLU A 148 5.41 -30.29 20.80
CA GLU A 148 5.23 -31.73 20.44
C GLU A 148 6.57 -32.37 20.11
N ILE A 149 7.48 -31.67 19.47
CA ILE A 149 8.84 -32.15 19.16
C ILE A 149 9.69 -32.21 20.42
N ASP A 150 9.66 -31.18 21.26
CA ASP A 150 10.40 -31.18 22.54
C ASP A 150 9.95 -32.26 23.49
N ALA A 151 8.66 -32.59 23.50
CA ALA A 151 8.05 -33.64 24.29
C ALA A 151 8.14 -35.05 23.65
N ASP A 152 8.81 -35.19 22.51
CA ASP A 152 8.92 -36.43 21.74
C ASP A 152 7.56 -37.13 21.48
N VAL A 153 6.55 -36.29 21.13
CA VAL A 153 5.20 -36.77 20.81
C VAL A 153 5.22 -37.58 19.51
N SER A 154 4.28 -38.52 19.35
CA SER A 154 4.22 -39.39 18.18
C SER A 154 4.21 -38.61 16.84
N LEU A 155 4.90 -39.15 15.85
CA LEU A 155 5.03 -38.57 14.51
C LEU A 155 3.66 -38.32 13.85
N GLU A 156 2.66 -39.14 14.17
CA GLU A 156 1.29 -39.02 13.69
C GLU A 156 0.65 -37.67 14.16
N LEU A 157 0.79 -37.32 15.44
CA LEU A 157 0.29 -36.07 15.98
C LEU A 157 1.07 -34.86 15.45
N GLN A 158 2.39 -34.96 15.32
CA GLN A 158 3.21 -33.93 14.70
C GLN A 158 2.78 -33.69 13.25
N ASN A 159 2.47 -34.71 12.46
CA ASN A 159 1.95 -34.57 11.10
C ASN A 159 0.59 -33.89 11.06
N VAL A 160 -0.32 -34.17 12.00
CA VAL A 160 -1.60 -33.44 12.10
C VAL A 160 -1.37 -31.96 12.35
N THR A 161 -0.45 -31.60 13.24
CA THR A 161 -0.11 -30.19 13.50
C THR A 161 0.57 -29.55 12.29
N LEU A 162 1.42 -30.28 11.56
CA LEU A 162 2.02 -29.82 10.31
C LEU A 162 0.96 -29.49 9.24
N GLU A 163 -0.04 -30.35 9.04
CA GLU A 163 -1.15 -30.06 8.11
C GLU A 163 -1.93 -28.81 8.55
N GLN A 164 -2.19 -28.64 9.85
CA GLN A 164 -2.83 -27.43 10.37
C GLN A 164 -2.00 -26.16 10.09
N ILE A 165 -0.67 -26.25 10.20
CA ILE A 165 0.25 -25.15 9.84
C ILE A 165 0.10 -24.82 8.37
N ARG A 166 0.11 -25.81 7.48
CA ARG A 166 -0.02 -25.62 6.02
C ARG A 166 -1.34 -24.96 5.64
N ASP A 167 -2.46 -25.46 6.19
CA ASP A 167 -3.79 -24.93 5.93
C ASP A 167 -3.91 -23.46 6.39
N VAL A 168 -3.44 -23.16 7.59
CA VAL A 168 -3.53 -21.81 8.13
C VAL A 168 -2.53 -20.87 7.44
N SER A 169 -1.35 -21.33 7.04
CA SER A 169 -0.42 -20.57 6.20
C SER A 169 -1.07 -20.17 4.87
N ALA A 170 -1.77 -21.10 4.22
CA ALA A 170 -2.50 -20.83 2.99
C ALA A 170 -3.60 -19.76 3.20
N LEU A 171 -4.30 -19.80 4.34
CA LEU A 171 -5.30 -18.79 4.68
C LEU A 171 -4.67 -17.42 4.90
N VAL A 172 -3.56 -17.31 5.63
CA VAL A 172 -2.85 -16.04 5.83
C VAL A 172 -2.36 -15.49 4.49
N TYR A 173 -1.77 -16.34 3.66
CA TYR A 173 -1.35 -15.99 2.31
C TYR A 173 -2.49 -15.40 1.48
N ASN A 174 -3.63 -16.09 1.38
CA ASN A 174 -4.79 -15.62 0.63
C ASN A 174 -5.30 -14.26 1.15
N GLN A 175 -5.24 -14.02 2.45
CA GLN A 175 -5.66 -12.76 3.06
C GLN A 175 -4.69 -11.60 2.74
N ILE A 176 -3.40 -11.90 2.63
CA ILE A 176 -2.41 -10.89 2.19
C ILE A 176 -2.60 -10.59 0.68
N GLU A 177 -2.86 -11.60 -0.15
CA GLU A 177 -3.19 -11.38 -1.57
C GLU A 177 -4.45 -10.53 -1.74
N GLU A 178 -5.51 -10.82 -0.99
CA GLU A 178 -6.74 -10.03 -1.01
C GLU A 178 -6.49 -8.58 -0.57
N TYR A 179 -5.65 -8.37 0.45
CA TYR A 179 -5.22 -7.03 0.84
C TYR A 179 -4.53 -6.30 -0.32
N ILE A 180 -3.57 -6.95 -0.99
CA ILE A 180 -2.86 -6.36 -2.15
C ILE A 180 -3.86 -6.00 -3.26
N TYR A 181 -4.80 -6.89 -3.55
CA TYR A 181 -5.84 -6.66 -4.55
C TYR A 181 -6.71 -5.44 -4.21
N LEU A 182 -7.13 -5.32 -2.94
CA LEU A 182 -7.92 -4.17 -2.48
C LEU A 182 -7.15 -2.85 -2.55
N GLU A 183 -5.86 -2.85 -2.22
CA GLU A 183 -5.01 -1.65 -2.34
C GLU A 183 -4.83 -1.24 -3.81
N LEU A 184 -4.70 -2.19 -4.74
CA LEU A 184 -4.57 -1.89 -6.16
C LEU A 184 -5.87 -1.37 -6.80
N LEU A 185 -7.04 -1.71 -6.26
CA LEU A 185 -8.33 -1.27 -6.78
C LEU A 185 -8.81 0.06 -6.20
N TRP A 186 -8.48 0.34 -4.94
CA TRP A 186 -9.11 1.41 -4.16
C TRP A 186 -8.11 2.31 -3.42
N GLY A 187 -6.79 2.03 -3.53
CA GLY A 187 -5.66 2.78 -2.94
C GLY A 187 -5.06 3.87 -3.86
#